data_0ff374a39d38bd2db0efb27f891fbd60
#
_entry.id   0ff374a39d38bd2db0efb27f891fbd60
#
_cell.length_a   1.000
_cell.length_b   1.000
_cell.length_c   1.000
_cell.angle_alpha   90.00
_cell.angle_beta   90.00
_cell.angle_gamma   90.00
#
_symmetry.space_group_name_H-M   'P 1'
#
loop_
_entity.id
_entity.type
_entity.pdbx_description
1 polymer ?
#
loop_
_entity_poly.entity_id
_entity_poly.type
_entity_poly.pdbx_seq_one_letter_code
_entity_poly.pdbx_strand_id
1 'polypeptide(L)'
;MGRTLYLECNSGISGDMTVGALLDLGADKQYLSEVLSTIKAEGFKIAYSRVKRAGLDCMDFDVILDDEHDGHDHDMDYLYGHLHEEHHHDHDHEHHDHEHQHHHEHRGMKEINQIIDSAALTDRAREIAKRIFNVLAEAESKAHGVPVEQVHFHEVGAIDSIVDIISIAVCMDNLDITEVIVPKLYEGQGTVRCQHGILPVPVPAVTNIVSEYKIGLEILDINGELVTPTGAATVAALRTSDTLPKEFVIEKVGMGSGKRDYGLAGFLRAMIIK
;
A
#
# COMPACT_ATOMS: atom_id res chain seq x y z
N MET A 1 -14.75 15.23 19.75
CA MET A 1 -13.62 14.42 20.23
C MET A 1 -13.27 13.46 19.10
N GLY A 2 -12.04 13.45 18.63
CA GLY A 2 -11.63 12.56 17.57
C GLY A 2 -11.72 11.08 17.97
N ARG A 3 -11.62 10.19 17.01
CA ARG A 3 -11.78 8.74 17.22
C ARG A 3 -10.43 8.05 17.30
N THR A 4 -10.36 6.96 18.07
CA THR A 4 -9.20 6.08 18.14
C THR A 4 -9.40 4.89 17.20
N LEU A 5 -8.46 4.72 16.27
CA LEU A 5 -8.40 3.59 15.35
C LEU A 5 -7.38 2.57 15.85
N TYR A 6 -7.78 1.33 15.98
CA TYR A 6 -6.86 0.19 16.14
C TYR A 6 -6.76 -0.56 14.81
N LEU A 7 -5.53 -0.67 14.27
CA LEU A 7 -5.22 -1.48 13.09
C LEU A 7 -4.60 -2.80 13.53
N GLU A 8 -5.27 -3.90 13.20
CA GLU A 8 -4.81 -5.25 13.48
C GLU A 8 -4.23 -5.86 12.19
N CYS A 9 -2.90 -5.83 12.09
CA CYS A 9 -2.14 -6.15 10.87
C CYS A 9 -1.69 -7.63 10.82
N ASN A 10 -2.48 -8.57 11.34
CA ASN A 10 -2.08 -9.98 11.46
C ASN A 10 -1.85 -10.71 10.12
N SER A 11 -2.38 -10.18 9.03
CA SER A 11 -2.14 -10.65 7.65
C SER A 11 -1.33 -9.64 6.83
N GLY A 12 -0.53 -8.81 7.49
CA GLY A 12 0.19 -7.71 6.86
C GLY A 12 -0.63 -6.43 6.71
N ILE A 13 -0.14 -5.52 5.88
CA ILE A 13 -0.79 -4.24 5.56
C ILE A 13 -0.27 -3.71 4.23
N SER A 14 -1.20 -3.23 3.40
CA SER A 14 -0.93 -2.52 2.14
C SER A 14 -1.84 -1.29 2.00
N GLY A 15 -1.67 -0.51 0.96
CA GLY A 15 -2.48 0.67 0.70
C GLY A 15 -3.94 0.32 0.47
N ASP A 16 -4.22 -0.56 -0.48
CA ASP A 16 -5.56 -1.06 -0.84
C ASP A 16 -6.30 -1.69 0.35
N MET A 17 -5.61 -2.55 1.13
CA MET A 17 -6.16 -3.13 2.36
C MET A 17 -6.57 -2.05 3.36
N THR A 18 -5.77 -1.00 3.50
CA THR A 18 -6.05 0.10 4.44
C THR A 18 -7.24 0.91 3.97
N VAL A 19 -7.32 1.27 2.68
CA VAL A 19 -8.48 1.97 2.11
C VAL A 19 -9.73 1.12 2.27
N GLY A 20 -9.68 -0.16 1.89
CA GLY A 20 -10.81 -1.08 2.04
C GLY A 20 -11.33 -1.15 3.48
N ALA A 21 -10.43 -1.29 4.46
CA ALA A 21 -10.80 -1.35 5.87
C ALA A 21 -11.45 -0.05 6.37
N LEU A 22 -10.94 1.12 5.96
CA LEU A 22 -11.50 2.42 6.32
C LEU A 22 -12.87 2.67 5.67
N LEU A 23 -13.06 2.23 4.43
CA LEU A 23 -14.36 2.28 3.75
C LEU A 23 -15.39 1.36 4.41
N ASP A 24 -14.97 0.17 4.86
CA ASP A 24 -15.83 -0.76 5.59
C ASP A 24 -16.18 -0.25 6.99
N LEU A 25 -15.32 0.54 7.62
CA LEU A 25 -15.62 1.31 8.84
C LEU A 25 -16.67 2.40 8.62
N GLY A 26 -16.97 2.74 7.37
CA GLY A 26 -17.99 3.71 7.00
C GLY A 26 -17.47 5.08 6.58
N ALA A 27 -16.22 5.15 6.06
CA ALA A 27 -15.79 6.32 5.30
C ALA A 27 -16.69 6.52 4.08
N ASP A 28 -16.94 7.78 3.72
CA ASP A 28 -17.87 8.14 2.65
C ASP A 28 -17.26 7.86 1.28
N LYS A 29 -17.77 6.80 0.60
CA LYS A 29 -17.32 6.38 -0.73
C LYS A 29 -17.58 7.42 -1.80
N GLN A 30 -18.71 8.13 -1.71
CA GLN A 30 -19.06 9.14 -2.69
C GLN A 30 -18.10 10.32 -2.57
N TYR A 31 -17.87 10.80 -1.37
CA TYR A 31 -16.91 11.88 -1.10
C TYR A 31 -15.50 11.48 -1.57
N LEU A 32 -15.04 10.26 -1.27
CA LEU A 32 -13.77 9.76 -1.77
C LEU A 32 -13.71 9.79 -3.30
N SER A 33 -14.73 9.27 -3.98
CA SER A 33 -14.78 9.25 -5.46
C SER A 33 -14.76 10.67 -6.05
N GLU A 34 -15.47 11.61 -5.44
CA GLU A 34 -15.48 13.03 -5.83
C GLU A 34 -14.08 13.63 -5.71
N VAL A 35 -13.37 13.40 -4.60
CA VAL A 35 -12.00 13.89 -4.41
C VAL A 35 -11.05 13.26 -5.42
N LEU A 36 -11.10 11.94 -5.60
CA LEU A 36 -10.21 11.22 -6.54
C LEU A 36 -10.42 11.68 -7.99
N SER A 37 -11.65 12.07 -8.37
CA SER A 37 -11.93 12.61 -9.70
C SER A 37 -11.23 13.95 -9.98
N THR A 38 -10.73 14.63 -8.95
CA THR A 38 -10.01 15.91 -9.09
C THR A 38 -8.50 15.74 -9.24
N ILE A 39 -7.99 14.51 -9.07
CA ILE A 39 -6.57 14.20 -9.23
C ILE A 39 -6.18 14.40 -10.69
N LYS A 40 -5.15 15.19 -10.92
CA LYS A 40 -4.60 15.44 -12.26
C LYS A 40 -3.59 14.35 -12.61
N ALA A 41 -4.06 13.13 -12.76
CA ALA A 41 -3.32 12.01 -13.29
C ALA A 41 -4.29 11.17 -14.13
N GLU A 42 -3.78 10.63 -15.22
CA GLU A 42 -4.54 9.82 -16.17
C GLU A 42 -4.19 8.34 -15.99
N GLY A 43 -4.93 7.44 -16.62
CA GLY A 43 -4.59 6.03 -16.70
C GLY A 43 -5.09 5.18 -15.55
N PHE A 44 -6.03 5.67 -14.70
CA PHE A 44 -6.61 4.85 -13.65
C PHE A 44 -8.13 4.99 -13.51
N LYS A 45 -8.74 3.96 -12.95
CA LYS A 45 -10.13 3.92 -12.49
C LYS A 45 -10.17 3.29 -11.11
N ILE A 46 -11.14 3.69 -10.29
CA ILE A 46 -11.36 3.08 -8.98
C ILE A 46 -12.56 2.16 -9.02
N ALA A 47 -12.48 1.06 -8.29
CA ALA A 47 -13.58 0.13 -8.07
C ALA A 47 -13.72 -0.21 -6.59
N TYR A 48 -14.95 -0.48 -6.18
CA TYR A 48 -15.31 -0.95 -4.85
C TYR A 48 -16.09 -2.23 -4.97
N SER A 49 -15.68 -3.27 -4.30
CA SER A 49 -16.41 -4.54 -4.31
C SER A 49 -16.48 -5.19 -2.93
N ARG A 50 -17.36 -6.19 -2.80
CA ARG A 50 -17.36 -7.07 -1.62
C ARG A 50 -16.79 -8.40 -2.04
N VAL A 51 -15.79 -8.88 -1.34
CA VAL A 51 -15.12 -10.15 -1.62
C VAL A 51 -15.07 -11.04 -0.40
N LYS A 52 -14.86 -12.33 -0.59
CA LYS A 52 -14.69 -13.28 0.51
C LYS A 52 -13.21 -13.60 0.71
N ARG A 53 -12.71 -13.34 1.92
CA ARG A 53 -11.38 -13.76 2.38
C ARG A 53 -11.55 -14.70 3.57
N ALA A 54 -11.02 -15.92 3.48
CA ALA A 54 -11.21 -16.97 4.48
C ALA A 54 -12.71 -17.17 4.87
N GLY A 55 -13.64 -16.98 3.91
CA GLY A 55 -15.09 -17.05 4.14
C GLY A 55 -15.73 -15.80 4.76
N LEU A 56 -14.93 -14.82 5.17
CA LEU A 56 -15.42 -13.55 5.74
C LEU A 56 -15.63 -12.51 4.64
N ASP A 57 -16.60 -11.63 4.88
CA ASP A 57 -16.97 -10.56 3.96
C ASP A 57 -16.05 -9.35 4.17
N CYS A 58 -15.30 -8.95 3.13
CA CYS A 58 -14.34 -7.86 3.17
C CYS A 58 -14.66 -6.82 2.10
N MET A 59 -14.32 -5.56 2.37
CA MET A 59 -14.30 -4.49 1.39
C MET A 59 -13.02 -4.60 0.57
N ASP A 60 -13.19 -4.63 -0.73
CA ASP A 60 -12.12 -4.55 -1.70
C ASP A 60 -12.12 -3.17 -2.33
N PHE A 61 -10.98 -2.51 -2.28
CA PHE A 61 -10.70 -1.28 -3.01
C PHE A 61 -9.68 -1.59 -4.09
N ASP A 62 -9.96 -1.15 -5.31
CA ASP A 62 -9.12 -1.45 -6.46
C ASP A 62 -8.84 -0.20 -7.28
N VAL A 63 -7.57 0.01 -7.61
CA VAL A 63 -7.11 1.01 -8.56
C VAL A 63 -6.76 0.26 -9.83
N ILE A 64 -7.68 0.29 -10.79
CA ILE A 64 -7.53 -0.37 -12.08
C ILE A 64 -6.73 0.56 -12.99
N LEU A 65 -5.55 0.13 -13.39
CA LEU A 65 -4.69 0.82 -14.32
C LEU A 65 -5.08 0.44 -15.77
N ASP A 66 -4.82 1.35 -16.72
CA ASP A 66 -4.92 1.00 -18.12
C ASP A 66 -3.68 0.22 -18.59
N ASP A 67 -3.74 -0.36 -19.81
CA ASP A 67 -2.69 -1.25 -20.34
C ASP A 67 -1.30 -0.56 -20.45
N GLU A 68 -1.24 0.78 -20.43
CA GLU A 68 0.02 1.54 -20.48
C GLU A 68 0.67 1.69 -19.10
N HIS A 69 -0.10 1.52 -18.01
CA HIS A 69 0.32 1.78 -16.62
C HIS A 69 0.32 0.51 -15.76
N ASP A 70 -0.15 -0.64 -16.28
CA ASP A 70 -0.22 -1.90 -15.53
C ASP A 70 1.18 -2.48 -15.28
N GLY A 71 1.56 -2.60 -14.01
CA GLY A 71 2.89 -3.02 -13.55
C GLY A 71 2.98 -4.49 -13.10
N HIS A 72 1.94 -5.31 -13.24
CA HIS A 72 1.89 -6.71 -12.76
C HIS A 72 2.05 -6.91 -11.24
N ASP A 73 1.90 -5.86 -10.43
CA ASP A 73 2.17 -5.89 -8.98
C ASP A 73 1.23 -6.82 -8.18
N HIS A 74 0.16 -7.30 -8.81
CA HIS A 74 -0.80 -8.24 -8.23
C HIS A 74 -0.71 -9.66 -8.82
N ASP A 75 0.13 -9.88 -9.83
CA ASP A 75 0.32 -11.19 -10.47
C ASP A 75 1.23 -12.09 -9.61
N MET A 76 0.63 -13.07 -8.94
CA MET A 76 1.38 -14.01 -8.09
C MET A 76 2.40 -14.83 -8.87
N ASP A 77 2.14 -15.16 -10.13
CA ASP A 77 3.08 -15.89 -10.98
C ASP A 77 4.27 -15.01 -11.36
N TYR A 78 4.05 -13.72 -11.60
CA TYR A 78 5.12 -12.76 -11.83
C TYR A 78 5.96 -12.53 -10.57
N LEU A 79 5.31 -12.29 -9.41
CA LEU A 79 5.98 -11.94 -8.16
C LEU A 79 6.77 -13.12 -7.57
N TYR A 80 6.27 -14.35 -7.71
CA TYR A 80 6.79 -15.53 -7.04
C TYR A 80 6.98 -16.73 -7.96
N GLY A 81 6.71 -16.59 -9.27
CA GLY A 81 6.81 -17.66 -10.26
C GLY A 81 8.19 -18.33 -10.24
N HIS A 82 8.20 -19.65 -10.28
CA HIS A 82 9.42 -20.43 -10.32
C HIS A 82 10.21 -20.08 -11.59
N LEU A 83 11.52 -19.89 -11.44
CA LEU A 83 12.46 -19.97 -12.55
C LEU A 83 12.31 -21.39 -13.11
N HIS A 84 11.56 -21.57 -14.19
CA HIS A 84 11.57 -22.82 -14.93
C HIS A 84 13.00 -23.06 -15.39
N GLU A 85 13.60 -24.17 -14.93
CA GLU A 85 14.84 -24.69 -15.48
C GLU A 85 14.65 -24.78 -17.00
N GLU A 86 15.53 -24.15 -17.72
CA GLU A 86 15.59 -24.18 -19.18
C GLU A 86 15.79 -25.63 -19.67
N HIS A 87 14.73 -26.29 -20.05
CA HIS A 87 14.83 -27.42 -20.95
C HIS A 87 15.00 -26.86 -22.35
N HIS A 88 16.24 -26.91 -22.83
CA HIS A 88 16.59 -26.67 -24.22
C HIS A 88 15.76 -27.57 -25.13
N HIS A 89 14.81 -27.00 -25.83
CA HIS A 89 14.31 -27.52 -27.09
C HIS A 89 14.66 -26.50 -28.18
N ASP A 90 15.62 -26.89 -29.01
CA ASP A 90 15.96 -26.20 -30.25
C ASP A 90 14.73 -26.13 -31.16
N HIS A 91 14.14 -24.97 -31.26
CA HIS A 91 13.30 -24.58 -32.38
C HIS A 91 13.69 -23.17 -32.83
N ASP A 92 14.24 -23.09 -34.02
CA ASP A 92 14.48 -21.86 -34.77
C ASP A 92 13.17 -21.11 -34.94
N HIS A 93 13.01 -20.00 -34.22
CA HIS A 93 12.01 -18.98 -34.52
C HIS A 93 12.70 -17.60 -34.54
N GLU A 94 12.58 -16.95 -35.69
CA GLU A 94 13.03 -15.58 -35.92
C GLU A 94 12.41 -14.66 -34.84
N HIS A 95 13.27 -14.13 -33.98
CA HIS A 95 12.89 -13.11 -33.00
C HIS A 95 12.66 -11.79 -33.71
N HIS A 96 11.40 -11.39 -33.86
CA HIS A 96 11.05 -10.00 -33.98
C HIS A 96 11.09 -9.38 -32.59
N ASP A 97 12.19 -8.72 -32.26
CA ASP A 97 12.31 -7.86 -31.09
C ASP A 97 11.34 -6.68 -31.23
N HIS A 98 10.14 -6.83 -30.67
CA HIS A 98 9.32 -5.71 -30.31
C HIS A 98 9.76 -5.27 -28.91
N GLU A 99 10.72 -4.34 -28.85
CA GLU A 99 10.97 -3.55 -27.66
C GLU A 99 9.69 -2.75 -27.34
N HIS A 100 8.83 -3.29 -26.52
CA HIS A 100 7.82 -2.51 -25.82
C HIS A 100 8.57 -1.70 -24.76
N GLN A 101 8.97 -0.48 -25.10
CA GLN A 101 9.40 0.52 -24.13
C GLN A 101 8.15 0.90 -23.32
N HIS A 102 7.95 0.19 -22.20
CA HIS A 102 7.04 0.66 -21.16
C HIS A 102 7.61 1.96 -20.60
N HIS A 103 7.01 3.09 -20.94
CA HIS A 103 7.32 4.37 -20.33
C HIS A 103 6.82 4.37 -18.89
N HIS A 104 7.60 3.80 -17.96
CA HIS A 104 7.37 4.01 -16.54
C HIS A 104 7.68 5.48 -16.22
N GLU A 105 6.65 6.25 -15.93
CA GLU A 105 6.82 7.62 -15.45
C GLU A 105 7.44 7.58 -14.05
N HIS A 106 8.75 7.79 -13.98
CA HIS A 106 9.45 7.97 -12.70
C HIS A 106 9.09 9.33 -12.11
N ARG A 107 8.24 9.33 -11.07
CA ARG A 107 7.85 10.54 -10.37
C ARG A 107 8.74 10.76 -9.15
N GLY A 108 9.23 11.99 -8.97
CA GLY A 108 9.88 12.42 -7.75
C GLY A 108 8.90 13.11 -6.80
N MET A 109 9.40 13.49 -5.61
CA MET A 109 8.60 14.18 -4.59
C MET A 109 7.93 15.46 -5.08
N LYS A 110 8.55 16.15 -6.05
CA LYS A 110 8.00 17.39 -6.60
C LYS A 110 6.72 17.14 -7.38
N GLU A 111 6.71 16.14 -8.26
CA GLU A 111 5.55 15.74 -9.07
C GLU A 111 4.43 15.21 -8.18
N ILE A 112 4.77 14.38 -7.19
CA ILE A 112 3.80 13.84 -6.23
C ILE A 112 3.16 14.98 -5.41
N ASN A 113 3.94 15.92 -4.91
CA ASN A 113 3.40 17.08 -4.20
C ASN A 113 2.48 17.93 -5.09
N GLN A 114 2.78 18.08 -6.38
CA GLN A 114 1.91 18.79 -7.33
C GLN A 114 0.57 18.07 -7.50
N ILE A 115 0.58 16.74 -7.58
CA ILE A 115 -0.66 15.93 -7.65
C ILE A 115 -1.49 16.13 -6.38
N ILE A 116 -0.89 15.98 -5.20
CA ILE A 116 -1.57 16.15 -3.91
C ILE A 116 -2.12 17.58 -3.77
N ASP A 117 -1.33 18.59 -4.14
CA ASP A 117 -1.74 20.00 -4.00
C ASP A 117 -2.84 20.39 -4.99
N SER A 118 -2.95 19.68 -6.13
CA SER A 118 -4.00 19.92 -7.12
C SER A 118 -5.33 19.24 -6.78
N ALA A 119 -5.33 18.22 -5.92
CA ALA A 119 -6.53 17.49 -5.52
C ALA A 119 -7.38 18.30 -4.53
N ALA A 120 -8.70 18.12 -4.60
CA ALA A 120 -9.67 18.80 -3.72
C ALA A 120 -9.67 18.21 -2.30
N LEU A 121 -8.50 18.21 -1.66
CA LEU A 121 -8.29 17.71 -0.31
C LEU A 121 -8.57 18.79 0.73
N THR A 122 -9.07 18.38 1.89
CA THR A 122 -8.99 19.21 3.10
C THR A 122 -7.51 19.42 3.47
N ASP A 123 -7.24 20.46 4.25
CA ASP A 123 -5.87 20.70 4.73
C ASP A 123 -5.34 19.52 5.52
N ARG A 124 -6.17 18.88 6.36
CA ARG A 124 -5.80 17.71 7.15
C ARG A 124 -5.50 16.48 6.28
N ALA A 125 -6.34 16.17 5.31
CA ALA A 125 -6.08 15.06 4.38
C ALA A 125 -4.80 15.31 3.57
N ARG A 126 -4.56 16.55 3.13
CA ARG A 126 -3.33 16.96 2.45
C ARG A 126 -2.09 16.73 3.29
N GLU A 127 -2.13 17.14 4.56
CA GLU A 127 -1.02 16.92 5.50
C GLU A 127 -0.75 15.44 5.75
N ILE A 128 -1.81 14.62 5.88
CA ILE A 128 -1.70 13.17 6.05
C ILE A 128 -1.02 12.55 4.82
N ALA A 129 -1.50 12.84 3.61
CA ALA A 129 -0.92 12.30 2.38
C ALA A 129 0.56 12.66 2.24
N LYS A 130 0.91 13.94 2.41
CA LYS A 130 2.30 14.40 2.36
C LYS A 130 3.18 13.74 3.42
N ARG A 131 2.68 13.51 4.62
CA ARG A 131 3.42 12.83 5.69
C ARG A 131 3.74 11.38 5.33
N ILE A 132 2.79 10.64 4.73
CA ILE A 132 3.02 9.26 4.28
C ILE A 132 4.09 9.25 3.17
N PHE A 133 4.00 10.14 2.18
CA PHE A 133 5.01 10.22 1.11
C PHE A 133 6.39 10.66 1.62
N ASN A 134 6.48 11.52 2.62
CA ASN A 134 7.78 11.88 3.21
C ASN A 134 8.45 10.68 3.85
N VAL A 135 7.70 9.82 4.57
CA VAL A 135 8.23 8.56 5.13
C VAL A 135 8.77 7.65 4.02
N LEU A 136 8.04 7.50 2.93
CA LEU A 136 8.48 6.71 1.77
C LEU A 136 9.73 7.31 1.14
N ALA A 137 9.78 8.62 0.93
CA ALA A 137 10.92 9.30 0.33
C ALA A 137 12.20 9.15 1.16
N GLU A 138 12.10 9.26 2.48
CA GLU A 138 13.22 9.03 3.40
C GLU A 138 13.71 7.57 3.34
N ALA A 139 12.78 6.60 3.27
CA ALA A 139 13.12 5.19 3.19
C ALA A 139 13.78 4.81 1.86
N GLU A 140 13.27 5.33 0.74
CA GLU A 140 13.84 5.15 -0.60
C GLU A 140 15.20 5.86 -0.74
N SER A 141 15.31 7.10 -0.24
CA SER A 141 16.58 7.83 -0.16
C SER A 141 17.68 7.00 0.51
N LYS A 142 17.34 6.36 1.62
CA LYS A 142 18.26 5.49 2.36
C LYS A 142 18.56 4.18 1.62
N ALA A 143 17.57 3.59 0.96
CA ALA A 143 17.74 2.36 0.18
C ALA A 143 18.64 2.58 -1.04
N HIS A 144 18.48 3.71 -1.74
CA HIS A 144 19.22 4.07 -2.95
C HIS A 144 20.52 4.84 -2.69
N GLY A 145 20.74 5.35 -1.46
CA GLY A 145 21.91 6.14 -1.12
C GLY A 145 21.94 7.50 -1.81
N VAL A 146 20.79 8.10 -2.10
CA VAL A 146 20.65 9.40 -2.77
C VAL A 146 19.91 10.40 -1.88
N PRO A 147 20.10 11.71 -2.02
CA PRO A 147 19.30 12.72 -1.32
C PRO A 147 17.80 12.57 -1.63
N VAL A 148 16.93 12.94 -0.68
CA VAL A 148 15.45 12.81 -0.82
C VAL A 148 14.94 13.56 -2.07
N GLU A 149 15.53 14.70 -2.41
CA GLU A 149 15.17 15.49 -3.59
C GLU A 149 15.51 14.81 -4.92
N GLN A 150 16.35 13.78 -4.89
CA GLN A 150 16.77 13.00 -6.05
C GLN A 150 16.14 11.60 -6.09
N VAL A 151 15.25 11.30 -5.14
CA VAL A 151 14.51 10.05 -5.14
C VAL A 151 13.55 10.06 -6.33
N HIS A 152 13.65 9.02 -7.14
CA HIS A 152 12.65 8.65 -8.13
C HIS A 152 11.97 7.39 -7.64
N PHE A 153 10.68 7.47 -7.43
CA PHE A 153 9.90 6.32 -7.01
C PHE A 153 9.65 5.41 -8.20
N HIS A 154 10.10 4.18 -8.11
CA HIS A 154 9.94 3.17 -9.16
C HIS A 154 8.59 2.44 -9.02
N GLU A 155 8.19 2.09 -7.79
CA GLU A 155 6.95 1.37 -7.48
C GLU A 155 5.94 2.30 -6.78
N VAL A 156 6.31 2.90 -5.66
CA VAL A 156 5.43 3.80 -4.90
C VAL A 156 5.15 5.16 -5.56
N GLY A 157 5.79 5.47 -6.69
CA GLY A 157 5.46 6.59 -7.57
C GLY A 157 4.44 6.23 -8.66
N ALA A 158 4.09 4.96 -8.78
CA ALA A 158 3.03 4.51 -9.64
C ALA A 158 1.68 5.11 -9.19
N ILE A 159 0.76 5.24 -10.12
CA ILE A 159 -0.48 5.98 -9.87
C ILE A 159 -1.38 5.29 -8.84
N ASP A 160 -1.36 3.97 -8.75
CA ASP A 160 -2.09 3.17 -7.77
C ASP A 160 -1.67 3.52 -6.33
N SER A 161 -0.36 3.56 -6.05
CA SER A 161 0.16 3.95 -4.73
C SER A 161 -0.18 5.39 -4.36
N ILE A 162 -0.18 6.31 -5.36
CA ILE A 162 -0.58 7.71 -5.14
C ILE A 162 -2.07 7.77 -4.78
N VAL A 163 -2.91 7.05 -5.51
CA VAL A 163 -4.36 6.99 -5.27
C VAL A 163 -4.66 6.34 -3.92
N ASP A 164 -3.97 5.26 -3.57
CA ASP A 164 -4.09 4.61 -2.26
C ASP A 164 -3.79 5.57 -1.11
N ILE A 165 -2.65 6.27 -1.16
CA ILE A 165 -2.22 7.19 -0.10
C ILE A 165 -3.19 8.37 0.04
N ILE A 166 -3.63 8.95 -1.07
CA ILE A 166 -4.64 10.01 -1.06
C ILE A 166 -5.96 9.48 -0.47
N SER A 167 -6.37 8.26 -0.86
CA SER A 167 -7.60 7.64 -0.36
C SER A 167 -7.55 7.36 1.13
N ILE A 168 -6.41 6.86 1.64
CA ILE A 168 -6.18 6.70 3.09
C ILE A 168 -6.35 8.04 3.80
N ALA A 169 -5.70 9.09 3.30
CA ALA A 169 -5.75 10.41 3.90
C ALA A 169 -7.17 10.98 3.96
N VAL A 170 -7.93 10.85 2.87
CA VAL A 170 -9.34 11.26 2.78
C VAL A 170 -10.20 10.48 3.77
N CYS A 171 -10.05 9.15 3.82
CA CYS A 171 -10.83 8.30 4.72
C CYS A 171 -10.52 8.57 6.19
N MET A 172 -9.24 8.78 6.54
CA MET A 172 -8.81 9.13 7.91
C MET A 172 -9.42 10.45 8.38
N ASP A 173 -9.44 11.45 7.51
CA ASP A 173 -10.05 12.73 7.80
C ASP A 173 -11.58 12.65 7.90
N ASN A 174 -12.22 12.00 6.94
CA ASN A 174 -13.67 11.79 6.89
C ASN A 174 -14.20 11.03 8.13
N LEU A 175 -13.44 10.05 8.64
CA LEU A 175 -13.77 9.31 9.86
C LEU A 175 -13.43 10.06 11.15
N ASP A 176 -12.81 11.24 11.11
CA ASP A 176 -12.32 12.00 12.27
C ASP A 176 -11.35 11.16 13.15
N ILE A 177 -10.45 10.39 12.54
CA ILE A 177 -9.47 9.60 13.27
C ILE A 177 -8.33 10.50 13.74
N THR A 178 -8.12 10.60 15.04
CA THR A 178 -7.05 11.42 15.66
C THR A 178 -5.99 10.59 16.35
N GLU A 179 -6.31 9.36 16.72
CA GLU A 179 -5.38 8.43 17.35
C GLU A 179 -5.35 7.11 16.57
N VAL A 180 -4.16 6.56 16.38
CA VAL A 180 -3.95 5.29 15.67
C VAL A 180 -3.06 4.38 16.51
N ILE A 181 -3.58 3.23 16.87
CA ILE A 181 -2.87 2.20 17.63
C ILE A 181 -2.48 1.08 16.69
N VAL A 182 -1.18 0.81 16.59
CA VAL A 182 -0.62 -0.34 15.86
C VAL A 182 0.47 -0.95 16.73
N PRO A 183 0.21 -2.08 17.41
CA PRO A 183 1.18 -2.68 18.31
C PRO A 183 2.44 -3.18 17.60
N LYS A 184 2.27 -3.87 16.47
CA LYS A 184 3.35 -4.38 15.61
C LYS A 184 2.81 -4.71 14.23
N LEU A 185 3.73 -4.94 13.31
CA LEU A 185 3.46 -5.47 11.97
C LEU A 185 3.83 -6.95 11.91
N TYR A 186 3.17 -7.68 11.04
CA TYR A 186 3.46 -9.08 10.75
C TYR A 186 3.89 -9.18 9.28
N GLU A 187 5.07 -9.72 9.05
CA GLU A 187 5.70 -9.80 7.75
C GLU A 187 6.04 -11.24 7.40
N GLY A 188 6.12 -11.56 6.12
CA GLY A 188 6.60 -12.84 5.64
C GLY A 188 8.12 -12.92 5.53
N GLN A 189 8.59 -13.88 4.75
CA GLN A 189 10.01 -14.13 4.49
C GLN A 189 10.23 -14.56 3.03
N GLY A 190 11.48 -14.86 2.67
CA GLY A 190 11.85 -15.27 1.33
C GLY A 190 12.18 -14.08 0.44
N THR A 191 11.65 -14.08 -0.78
CA THR A 191 11.94 -13.04 -1.77
C THR A 191 10.70 -12.65 -2.54
N VAL A 192 10.70 -11.43 -3.09
CA VAL A 192 9.67 -10.91 -4.00
C VAL A 192 10.35 -10.32 -5.23
N ARG A 193 9.75 -10.50 -6.40
CA ARG A 193 10.20 -9.83 -7.62
C ARG A 193 9.55 -8.46 -7.73
N CYS A 194 10.34 -7.47 -8.08
CA CYS A 194 9.91 -6.10 -8.28
C CYS A 194 10.72 -5.44 -9.41
N GLN A 195 10.53 -4.17 -9.68
CA GLN A 195 11.30 -3.46 -10.72
C GLN A 195 12.82 -3.47 -10.49
N HIS A 196 13.26 -3.60 -9.25
CA HIS A 196 14.69 -3.75 -8.88
C HIS A 196 15.21 -5.18 -9.01
N GLY A 197 14.41 -6.11 -9.54
CA GLY A 197 14.72 -7.54 -9.58
C GLY A 197 14.18 -8.28 -8.37
N ILE A 198 14.89 -9.35 -7.94
CA ILE A 198 14.46 -10.16 -6.78
C ILE A 198 15.04 -9.58 -5.50
N LEU A 199 14.18 -9.11 -4.61
CA LEU A 199 14.55 -8.56 -3.31
C LEU A 199 14.18 -9.50 -2.16
N PRO A 200 14.93 -9.47 -1.04
CA PRO A 200 14.54 -10.18 0.17
C PRO A 200 13.31 -9.54 0.81
N VAL A 201 12.49 -10.36 1.46
CA VAL A 201 11.39 -9.93 2.32
C VAL A 201 11.86 -10.00 3.77
N PRO A 202 11.68 -8.92 4.57
CA PRO A 202 11.11 -7.59 4.26
C PRO A 202 11.97 -6.82 3.24
N VAL A 203 11.30 -6.10 2.31
CA VAL A 203 12.01 -5.28 1.32
C VAL A 203 12.78 -4.11 1.97
N PRO A 204 13.84 -3.57 1.31
CA PRO A 204 14.69 -2.53 1.91
C PRO A 204 13.92 -1.31 2.42
N ALA A 205 12.93 -0.82 1.68
CA ALA A 205 12.11 0.32 2.12
C ALA A 205 11.37 0.02 3.44
N VAL A 206 10.75 -1.15 3.56
CA VAL A 206 10.05 -1.60 4.79
C VAL A 206 11.03 -1.67 5.95
N THR A 207 12.21 -2.29 5.77
CA THR A 207 13.21 -2.39 6.84
C THR A 207 13.72 -1.03 7.30
N ASN A 208 13.90 -0.08 6.37
CA ASN A 208 14.29 1.29 6.69
C ASN A 208 13.20 2.00 7.50
N ILE A 209 11.92 1.87 7.11
CA ILE A 209 10.79 2.48 7.81
C ILE A 209 10.66 1.92 9.23
N VAL A 210 10.58 0.60 9.39
CA VAL A 210 10.37 -0.01 10.71
C VAL A 210 11.54 0.27 11.66
N SER A 211 12.77 0.34 11.13
CA SER A 211 13.95 0.72 11.89
C SER A 211 13.91 2.16 12.39
N GLU A 212 13.60 3.12 11.50
CA GLU A 212 13.57 4.55 11.81
C GLU A 212 12.46 4.88 12.82
N TYR A 213 11.25 4.37 12.56
CA TYR A 213 10.06 4.67 13.34
C TYR A 213 9.83 3.71 14.51
N LYS A 214 10.78 2.79 14.79
CA LYS A 214 10.73 1.83 15.91
C LYS A 214 9.43 1.06 15.94
N ILE A 215 9.03 0.53 14.79
CA ILE A 215 7.84 -0.31 14.65
C ILE A 215 8.24 -1.76 14.91
N GLY A 216 7.55 -2.43 15.83
CA GLY A 216 7.75 -3.85 16.06
C GLY A 216 7.39 -4.67 14.81
N LEU A 217 8.25 -5.61 14.43
CA LEU A 217 8.07 -6.49 13.28
C LEU A 217 8.19 -7.94 13.74
N GLU A 218 7.17 -8.75 13.44
CA GLU A 218 7.18 -10.20 13.67
C GLU A 218 7.22 -10.91 12.32
N ILE A 219 8.23 -11.78 12.14
CA ILE A 219 8.38 -12.57 10.91
C ILE A 219 7.61 -13.86 11.05
N LEU A 220 6.70 -14.11 10.11
CA LEU A 220 5.89 -15.32 10.00
C LEU A 220 6.60 -16.35 9.09
N ASP A 221 6.30 -17.63 9.31
CA ASP A 221 6.76 -18.72 8.42
C ASP A 221 5.89 -18.78 7.14
N ILE A 222 5.93 -17.71 6.36
CA ILE A 222 5.16 -17.51 5.14
C ILE A 222 6.07 -16.90 4.08
N ASN A 223 6.16 -17.53 2.92
CA ASN A 223 6.90 -16.97 1.79
C ASN A 223 6.05 -15.90 1.11
N GLY A 224 6.51 -14.66 1.18
CA GLY A 224 5.88 -13.52 0.51
C GLY A 224 5.91 -12.23 1.30
N GLU A 225 5.69 -11.12 0.62
CA GLU A 225 5.61 -9.78 1.17
C GLU A 225 4.20 -9.54 1.70
N LEU A 226 4.05 -9.42 3.01
CA LEU A 226 2.79 -9.11 3.68
C LEU A 226 2.65 -7.62 3.99
N VAL A 227 3.78 -6.95 4.21
CA VAL A 227 3.85 -5.51 4.52
C VAL A 227 4.47 -4.79 3.33
N THR A 228 3.66 -4.04 2.59
CA THR A 228 4.18 -3.22 1.49
C THR A 228 4.84 -1.94 2.01
N PRO A 229 5.74 -1.30 1.24
CA PRO A 229 6.28 0.02 1.59
C PRO A 229 5.19 1.05 1.91
N THR A 230 4.11 1.10 1.12
CA THR A 230 2.95 1.99 1.34
C THR A 230 2.25 1.69 2.67
N GLY A 231 2.06 0.40 3.00
CA GLY A 231 1.47 -0.02 4.27
C GLY A 231 2.35 0.36 5.47
N ALA A 232 3.65 0.08 5.40
CA ALA A 232 4.61 0.44 6.45
C ALA A 232 4.68 1.96 6.65
N ALA A 233 4.73 2.74 5.57
CA ALA A 233 4.76 4.20 5.63
C ALA A 233 3.47 4.79 6.21
N THR A 234 2.32 4.19 5.88
CA THR A 234 1.03 4.56 6.47
C THR A 234 1.06 4.39 7.99
N VAL A 235 1.54 3.23 8.47
CA VAL A 235 1.68 3.00 9.92
C VAL A 235 2.67 3.99 10.53
N ALA A 236 3.83 4.18 9.95
CA ALA A 236 4.86 5.10 10.45
C ALA A 236 4.35 6.55 10.55
N ALA A 237 3.62 7.00 9.53
CA ALA A 237 3.08 8.36 9.47
C ALA A 237 1.90 8.58 10.43
N LEU A 238 1.08 7.57 10.70
CA LEU A 238 -0.20 7.74 11.40
C LEU A 238 -0.20 7.23 12.83
N ARG A 239 0.64 6.25 13.17
CA ARG A 239 0.67 5.61 14.49
C ARG A 239 0.98 6.63 15.59
N THR A 240 0.08 6.72 16.56
CA THR A 240 0.24 7.55 17.77
C THR A 240 0.62 6.71 18.99
N SER A 241 0.34 5.39 18.97
CA SER A 241 0.67 4.46 20.06
C SER A 241 0.95 3.06 19.52
N ASP A 242 1.85 2.34 20.19
CA ASP A 242 2.10 0.90 20.01
C ASP A 242 1.42 0.06 21.11
N THR A 243 0.77 0.70 22.05
CA THR A 243 0.19 0.03 23.21
C THR A 243 -1.32 0.01 23.12
N LEU A 244 -1.88 -1.21 22.98
CA LEU A 244 -3.32 -1.42 23.04
C LEU A 244 -3.77 -1.41 24.50
N PRO A 245 -4.83 -0.68 24.87
CA PRO A 245 -5.42 -0.74 26.20
C PRO A 245 -5.80 -2.17 26.58
N LYS A 246 -5.70 -2.52 27.87
CA LYS A 246 -6.10 -3.85 28.34
C LYS A 246 -7.61 -4.07 28.25
N GLU A 247 -8.38 -2.99 28.35
CA GLU A 247 -9.83 -2.99 28.25
C GLU A 247 -10.26 -1.85 27.33
N PHE A 248 -11.13 -2.15 26.40
CA PHE A 248 -11.71 -1.17 25.45
C PHE A 248 -13.02 -1.71 24.89
N VAL A 249 -13.84 -0.80 24.41
CA VAL A 249 -15.07 -1.14 23.68
C VAL A 249 -14.83 -0.98 22.19
N ILE A 250 -15.22 -1.97 21.40
CA ILE A 250 -15.21 -1.87 19.94
C ILE A 250 -16.54 -1.25 19.50
N GLU A 251 -16.49 -0.07 18.88
CA GLU A 251 -17.69 0.62 18.38
C GLU A 251 -18.01 0.23 16.94
N LYS A 252 -16.97 0.03 16.11
CA LYS A 252 -17.09 -0.39 14.69
C LYS A 252 -15.94 -1.29 14.29
N VAL A 253 -16.20 -2.15 13.31
CA VAL A 253 -15.19 -3.01 12.69
C VAL A 253 -15.28 -2.84 11.17
N GLY A 254 -14.14 -2.76 10.51
CA GLY A 254 -14.00 -2.77 9.06
C GLY A 254 -12.90 -3.75 8.65
N MET A 255 -13.12 -4.44 7.53
CA MET A 255 -12.17 -5.40 6.96
C MET A 255 -11.85 -5.04 5.52
N GLY A 256 -10.58 -4.77 5.23
CA GLY A 256 -10.06 -4.50 3.91
C GLY A 256 -9.33 -5.69 3.33
N SER A 257 -9.70 -6.10 2.12
CA SER A 257 -9.13 -7.25 1.40
C SER A 257 -7.76 -6.90 0.82
N GLY A 258 -6.79 -7.79 0.99
CA GLY A 258 -5.59 -7.79 0.15
C GLY A 258 -5.82 -8.51 -1.17
N LYS A 259 -4.98 -8.25 -2.16
CA LYS A 259 -5.08 -8.87 -3.50
C LYS A 259 -4.36 -10.22 -3.56
N ARG A 260 -3.28 -10.36 -2.84
CA ARG A 260 -2.37 -11.52 -2.88
C ARG A 260 -2.90 -12.65 -1.98
N ASP A 261 -2.63 -13.91 -2.35
CA ASP A 261 -3.01 -15.09 -1.58
C ASP A 261 -1.77 -15.82 -1.08
N TYR A 262 -1.56 -15.79 0.22
CA TYR A 262 -0.46 -16.45 0.91
C TYR A 262 -0.93 -17.59 1.82
N GLY A 263 -2.17 -18.06 1.65
CA GLY A 263 -2.77 -19.05 2.54
C GLY A 263 -3.18 -18.50 3.92
N LEU A 264 -3.06 -17.18 4.11
CA LEU A 264 -3.58 -16.44 5.26
C LEU A 264 -5.02 -15.97 5.03
N ALA A 265 -5.62 -15.38 6.06
CA ALA A 265 -6.92 -14.74 5.95
C ALA A 265 -6.95 -13.58 4.91
N GLY A 266 -5.79 -12.93 4.67
CA GLY A 266 -5.58 -11.97 3.59
C GLY A 266 -6.41 -10.70 3.70
N PHE A 267 -6.65 -10.21 4.92
CA PHE A 267 -7.33 -8.94 5.17
C PHE A 267 -6.72 -8.17 6.33
N LEU A 268 -6.83 -6.85 6.27
CA LEU A 268 -6.58 -5.92 7.38
C LEU A 268 -7.87 -5.69 8.15
N ARG A 269 -7.82 -5.83 9.48
CA ARG A 269 -8.95 -5.46 10.35
C ARG A 269 -8.69 -4.12 11.02
N ALA A 270 -9.61 -3.18 10.82
CA ALA A 270 -9.62 -1.87 11.44
C ALA A 270 -10.78 -1.78 12.42
N MET A 271 -10.55 -1.19 13.59
CA MET A 271 -11.56 -1.06 14.64
C MET A 271 -11.55 0.34 15.21
N ILE A 272 -12.74 0.97 15.31
CA ILE A 272 -12.92 2.15 16.14
C ILE A 272 -13.11 1.66 17.57
N ILE A 273 -12.25 2.12 18.46
CA ILE A 273 -12.26 1.73 19.88
C ILE A 273 -12.38 2.95 20.80
N LYS A 274 -12.83 2.67 22.05
CA LYS A 274 -13.06 3.67 23.08
C LYS A 274 -12.74 3.11 24.46
#